data_7f1805682d4723eb4ff23b48805f954b
#
_entry.id   7f1805682d4723eb4ff23b48805f954b
#
_cell.length_a   1.000
_cell.length_b   1.000
_cell.length_c   1.000
_cell.angle_alpha   90.00
_cell.angle_beta   90.00
_cell.angle_gamma   90.00
#
_symmetry.space_group_name_H-M   'P 1'
#
loop_
_entity.id
_entity.type
_entity.pdbx_description
1 polymer ?
#
loop_
_entity_poly.entity_id
_entity_poly.type
_entity_poly.pdbx_seq_one_letter_code
_entity_poly.pdbx_strand_id
1 'polypeptide(L)'
;MAASTIEHVLISLGSPDPKLRQGGTAKAGPVVTDNGNWIIDVPFPPLLIPSDLNDGNKGDGKNGVWEVHALGERLNRIVGVMEVGLFHGLNGIQVAKSGAEGQGQKPVAAYFGMENGEVEVRVAKEVEGVNMGGSVSPLTPSIPNRQSSLVKR
;
A
#
# COMPACT_ATOMS: atom_id res chain seq x y z
N MET A 1 -19.26 8.69 -10.82
CA MET A 1 -20.00 7.43 -10.60
C MET A 1 -20.36 7.38 -9.13
N ALA A 2 -21.54 6.81 -8.77
CA ALA A 2 -21.91 6.69 -7.35
C ALA A 2 -21.05 5.61 -6.66
N ALA A 3 -20.78 5.78 -5.36
CA ALA A 3 -20.01 4.80 -4.57
C ALA A 3 -20.61 3.39 -4.64
N SER A 4 -21.93 3.28 -4.54
CA SER A 4 -22.65 2.00 -4.66
C SER A 4 -22.41 1.29 -6.00
N THR A 5 -22.26 2.01 -7.09
CA THR A 5 -21.94 1.41 -8.40
C THR A 5 -20.52 0.84 -8.39
N ILE A 6 -19.57 1.55 -7.76
CA ILE A 6 -18.19 1.06 -7.62
C ILE A 6 -18.17 -0.19 -6.73
N GLU A 7 -18.90 -0.19 -5.60
CA GLU A 7 -19.03 -1.36 -4.72
C GLU A 7 -19.54 -2.60 -5.46
N HIS A 8 -20.55 -2.46 -6.33
CA HIS A 8 -21.04 -3.58 -7.16
C HIS A 8 -19.95 -4.11 -8.13
N VAL A 9 -19.17 -3.23 -8.74
CA VAL A 9 -18.04 -3.65 -9.58
C VAL A 9 -17.00 -4.40 -8.76
N LEU A 10 -16.68 -3.91 -7.56
CA LEU A 10 -15.72 -4.54 -6.67
C LEU A 10 -16.16 -5.94 -6.20
N ILE A 11 -17.47 -6.10 -5.93
CA ILE A 11 -18.04 -7.42 -5.64
C ILE A 11 -17.87 -8.37 -6.84
N SER A 12 -18.10 -7.88 -8.06
CA SER A 12 -17.91 -8.69 -9.27
C SER A 12 -16.46 -9.11 -9.51
N LEU A 13 -15.51 -8.40 -8.92
CA LEU A 13 -14.08 -8.72 -8.93
C LEU A 13 -13.67 -9.70 -7.82
N GLY A 14 -14.59 -10.08 -6.95
CA GLY A 14 -14.34 -11.05 -5.88
C GLY A 14 -14.14 -10.45 -4.50
N SER A 15 -14.40 -9.15 -4.31
CA SER A 15 -14.44 -8.58 -2.96
C SER A 15 -15.73 -9.01 -2.26
N PRO A 16 -15.68 -9.64 -1.08
CA PRO A 16 -16.89 -10.09 -0.41
C PRO A 16 -17.74 -8.97 0.19
N ASP A 17 -17.13 -7.84 0.55
CA ASP A 17 -17.81 -6.81 1.34
C ASP A 17 -17.11 -5.44 1.20
N PRO A 18 -17.11 -4.81 0.01
CA PRO A 18 -16.59 -3.47 -0.15
C PRO A 18 -17.49 -2.46 0.56
N LYS A 19 -16.91 -1.49 1.27
CA LYS A 19 -17.66 -0.51 2.07
C LYS A 19 -17.13 0.90 1.92
N LEU A 20 -18.04 1.83 1.68
CA LEU A 20 -17.75 3.26 1.82
C LEU A 20 -17.38 3.56 3.27
N ARG A 21 -16.14 4.04 3.50
CA ARG A 21 -15.65 4.35 4.84
C ARG A 21 -16.44 5.48 5.47
N GLN A 22 -17.06 5.21 6.61
CA GLN A 22 -17.80 6.19 7.37
C GLN A 22 -16.89 6.97 8.32
N GLY A 23 -17.22 8.23 8.57
CA GLY A 23 -16.58 9.03 9.61
C GLY A 23 -16.81 8.44 11.00
N GLY A 24 -15.96 8.81 11.95
CA GLY A 24 -16.15 8.44 13.36
C GLY A 24 -17.39 9.11 13.97
N THR A 25 -17.67 8.77 15.23
CA THR A 25 -18.88 9.22 15.98
C THR A 25 -19.06 10.74 16.03
N ALA A 26 -17.99 11.51 15.86
CA ALA A 26 -18.03 12.98 15.86
C ALA A 26 -18.21 13.62 14.48
N LYS A 27 -18.29 12.82 13.40
CA LYS A 27 -18.42 13.34 12.02
C LYS A 27 -19.52 12.60 11.28
N ALA A 28 -20.52 13.33 10.81
CA ALA A 28 -21.57 12.78 9.97
C ALA A 28 -21.07 12.53 8.54
N GLY A 29 -21.47 11.39 7.96
CA GLY A 29 -21.18 11.03 6.58
C GLY A 29 -19.83 10.32 6.35
N PRO A 30 -19.48 10.05 5.09
CA PRO A 30 -18.29 9.33 4.74
C PRO A 30 -17.01 10.11 5.02
N VAL A 31 -15.90 9.39 5.18
CA VAL A 31 -14.55 9.99 5.22
C VAL A 31 -14.25 10.60 3.87
N VAL A 32 -13.71 11.81 3.90
CA VAL A 32 -13.27 12.56 2.73
C VAL A 32 -11.77 12.82 2.87
N THR A 33 -11.00 12.52 1.84
CA THR A 33 -9.57 12.85 1.77
C THR A 33 -9.35 14.34 1.56
N ASP A 34 -8.13 14.83 1.74
CA ASP A 34 -7.76 16.23 1.50
C ASP A 34 -8.07 16.67 0.06
N ASN A 35 -8.02 15.74 -0.89
CA ASN A 35 -8.37 15.97 -2.30
C ASN A 35 -9.87 15.85 -2.59
N GLY A 36 -10.73 15.70 -1.57
CA GLY A 36 -12.17 15.62 -1.73
C GLY A 36 -12.71 14.26 -2.18
N ASN A 37 -11.89 13.20 -2.14
CA ASN A 37 -12.30 11.86 -2.55
C ASN A 37 -12.87 11.05 -1.38
N TRP A 38 -13.81 10.18 -1.68
CA TRP A 38 -14.28 9.18 -0.75
C TRP A 38 -13.33 7.96 -0.71
N ILE A 39 -13.36 7.22 0.38
CA ILE A 39 -12.58 6.00 0.56
C ILE A 39 -13.53 4.81 0.59
N ILE A 40 -13.27 3.81 -0.24
CA ILE A 40 -13.93 2.51 -0.18
C ILE A 40 -12.92 1.49 0.34
N ASP A 41 -13.22 0.88 1.47
CA ASP A 41 -12.48 -0.25 2.00
C ASP A 41 -12.90 -1.51 1.27
N VAL A 42 -11.93 -2.23 0.69
CA VAL A 42 -12.19 -3.33 -0.22
C VAL A 42 -11.41 -4.56 0.24
N PRO A 43 -12.02 -5.46 1.01
CA PRO A 43 -11.37 -6.72 1.36
C PRO A 43 -11.28 -7.61 0.12
N PHE A 44 -10.12 -8.26 -0.06
CA PHE A 44 -9.93 -9.34 -1.01
C PHE A 44 -9.34 -10.56 -0.29
N PRO A 45 -9.52 -11.77 -0.81
CA PRO A 45 -8.73 -12.92 -0.39
C PRO A 45 -7.23 -12.61 -0.47
N PRO A 46 -6.37 -13.38 0.19
CA PRO A 46 -4.92 -13.19 0.09
C PRO A 46 -4.47 -13.09 -1.36
N LEU A 47 -3.79 -11.99 -1.68
CA LEU A 47 -3.32 -11.72 -3.04
C LEU A 47 -2.05 -12.53 -3.32
N LEU A 48 -1.89 -12.94 -4.57
CA LEU A 48 -0.70 -13.62 -5.04
C LEU A 48 0.41 -12.61 -5.35
N ILE A 49 1.64 -13.04 -5.16
CA ILE A 49 2.82 -12.34 -5.67
C ILE A 49 3.36 -13.08 -6.91
N PRO A 50 4.23 -12.47 -7.72
CA PRO A 50 4.72 -13.10 -8.97
C PRO A 50 5.31 -14.51 -8.79
N SER A 51 5.91 -14.81 -7.64
CA SER A 51 6.44 -16.13 -7.32
C SER A 51 5.38 -17.22 -7.12
N ASP A 52 4.14 -16.83 -6.87
CA ASP A 52 3.03 -17.77 -6.62
C ASP A 52 2.30 -18.16 -7.91
N LEU A 53 2.64 -17.48 -9.01
CA LEU A 53 2.03 -17.72 -10.30
C LEU A 53 2.53 -19.03 -10.92
N ASN A 54 1.61 -19.82 -11.47
CA ASN A 54 1.88 -21.06 -12.17
C ASN A 54 0.78 -21.33 -13.21
N ASP A 55 0.90 -22.40 -13.98
CA ASP A 55 -0.06 -22.75 -15.04
C ASP A 55 -1.50 -22.94 -14.55
N GLY A 56 -1.68 -23.36 -13.31
CA GLY A 56 -2.99 -23.54 -12.69
C GLY A 56 -3.54 -22.27 -12.02
N ASN A 57 -2.69 -21.28 -11.75
CA ASN A 57 -3.05 -20.06 -11.02
C ASN A 57 -2.36 -18.84 -11.62
N LYS A 58 -3.07 -18.15 -12.50
CA LYS A 58 -2.55 -16.99 -13.25
C LYS A 58 -2.74 -15.66 -12.53
N GLY A 59 -3.47 -15.63 -11.41
CA GLY A 59 -3.76 -14.38 -10.68
C GLY A 59 -4.56 -13.36 -11.49
N ASP A 60 -5.34 -13.82 -12.48
CA ASP A 60 -6.08 -12.99 -13.45
C ASP A 60 -7.52 -12.66 -13.00
N GLY A 61 -7.83 -12.91 -11.74
CA GLY A 61 -9.14 -12.66 -11.15
C GLY A 61 -10.17 -13.76 -11.35
N LYS A 62 -9.81 -14.86 -12.03
CA LYS A 62 -10.69 -16.02 -12.08
C LYS A 62 -10.92 -16.57 -10.68
N ASN A 63 -12.20 -16.80 -10.36
CA ASN A 63 -12.62 -17.24 -9.02
C ASN A 63 -12.21 -16.29 -7.89
N GLY A 64 -12.03 -15.00 -8.16
CA GLY A 64 -11.63 -13.99 -7.17
C GLY A 64 -10.17 -14.05 -6.75
N VAL A 65 -9.35 -14.87 -7.42
CA VAL A 65 -7.92 -15.00 -7.12
C VAL A 65 -7.11 -14.02 -7.97
N TRP A 66 -6.47 -13.05 -7.32
CA TRP A 66 -5.74 -11.98 -7.98
C TRP A 66 -4.26 -11.96 -7.60
N GLU A 67 -3.42 -11.66 -8.57
CA GLU A 67 -2.07 -11.17 -8.33
C GLU A 67 -2.12 -9.65 -8.07
N VAL A 68 -1.24 -9.14 -7.20
CA VAL A 68 -1.25 -7.75 -6.72
C VAL A 68 -1.24 -6.74 -7.86
N HIS A 69 -0.38 -6.93 -8.87
CA HIS A 69 -0.28 -6.00 -10.00
C HIS A 69 -1.51 -6.09 -10.89
N ALA A 70 -1.97 -7.29 -11.20
CA ALA A 70 -3.16 -7.50 -12.03
C ALA A 70 -4.41 -6.87 -11.39
N LEU A 71 -4.57 -7.00 -10.07
CA LEU A 71 -5.65 -6.35 -9.35
C LEU A 71 -5.52 -4.82 -9.39
N GLY A 72 -4.34 -4.29 -9.10
CA GLY A 72 -4.09 -2.84 -9.14
C GLY A 72 -4.44 -2.22 -10.49
N GLU A 73 -3.96 -2.83 -11.58
CA GLU A 73 -4.30 -2.42 -12.94
C GLU A 73 -5.82 -2.48 -13.22
N ARG A 74 -6.48 -3.53 -12.73
CA ARG A 74 -7.93 -3.69 -12.91
C ARG A 74 -8.72 -2.63 -12.15
N LEU A 75 -8.31 -2.30 -10.93
CA LEU A 75 -8.94 -1.28 -10.09
C LEU A 75 -8.77 0.12 -10.69
N ASN A 76 -7.57 0.45 -11.18
CA ASN A 76 -7.29 1.75 -11.81
C ASN A 76 -8.12 2.00 -13.09
N ARG A 77 -8.64 0.95 -13.73
CA ARG A 77 -9.53 1.07 -14.90
C ARG A 77 -11.01 1.23 -14.56
N ILE A 78 -11.38 1.24 -13.28
CA ILE A 78 -12.76 1.48 -12.87
C ILE A 78 -13.03 2.98 -12.94
N VAL A 79 -14.01 3.37 -13.77
CA VAL A 79 -14.39 4.77 -13.90
C VAL A 79 -14.85 5.32 -12.55
N GLY A 80 -14.24 6.42 -12.11
CA GLY A 80 -14.51 7.05 -10.82
C GLY A 80 -13.57 6.62 -9.70
N VAL A 81 -12.69 5.65 -9.91
CA VAL A 81 -11.54 5.38 -9.04
C VAL A 81 -10.43 6.34 -9.43
N MET A 82 -9.95 7.12 -8.48
CA MET A 82 -8.87 8.08 -8.69
C MET A 82 -7.52 7.49 -8.33
N GLU A 83 -7.48 6.74 -7.24
CA GLU A 83 -6.27 6.09 -6.72
C GLU A 83 -6.62 4.77 -6.03
N VAL A 84 -5.66 3.87 -5.96
CA VAL A 84 -5.76 2.61 -5.23
C VAL A 84 -4.67 2.52 -4.17
N GLY A 85 -4.99 1.93 -3.02
CA GLY A 85 -4.05 1.74 -1.91
C GLY A 85 -3.05 0.59 -2.11
N LEU A 86 -2.92 0.07 -3.34
CA LEU A 86 -1.97 -0.98 -3.67
C LEU A 86 -0.72 -0.38 -4.32
N PHE A 87 0.43 -0.63 -3.72
CA PHE A 87 1.73 -0.31 -4.31
C PHE A 87 2.21 -1.50 -5.14
N HIS A 88 2.05 -1.42 -6.45
CA HIS A 88 2.29 -2.54 -7.37
C HIS A 88 3.18 -2.15 -8.56
N GLY A 89 3.42 -3.09 -9.48
CA GLY A 89 4.21 -2.87 -10.68
C GLY A 89 5.71 -2.92 -10.44
N LEU A 90 6.45 -1.97 -10.99
CA LEU A 90 7.90 -1.85 -10.85
C LEU A 90 8.29 -0.94 -9.68
N ASN A 91 9.41 -1.22 -9.05
CA ASN A 91 10.06 -0.28 -8.15
C ASN A 91 11.01 0.66 -8.91
N GLY A 92 11.50 1.72 -8.25
CA GLY A 92 12.37 2.70 -8.89
C GLY A 92 13.65 2.11 -9.48
N ILE A 93 14.21 1.06 -8.86
CA ILE A 93 15.41 0.38 -9.35
C ILE A 93 15.11 -0.41 -10.63
N GLN A 94 13.96 -1.09 -10.66
CA GLN A 94 13.51 -1.84 -11.83
C GLN A 94 13.20 -0.91 -13.01
N VAL A 95 12.54 0.22 -12.75
CA VAL A 95 12.31 1.26 -13.77
C VAL A 95 13.62 1.75 -14.35
N ALA A 96 14.58 2.13 -13.51
CA ALA A 96 15.89 2.60 -13.97
C ALA A 96 16.65 1.57 -14.82
N LYS A 97 16.54 0.27 -14.49
CA LYS A 97 17.17 -0.81 -15.22
C LYS A 97 16.50 -1.15 -16.55
N SER A 98 15.16 -1.05 -16.61
CA SER A 98 14.38 -1.42 -17.78
C SER A 98 14.30 -0.32 -18.85
N GLY A 99 14.69 0.92 -18.50
CA GLY A 99 14.46 2.08 -19.34
C GLY A 99 12.98 2.43 -19.53
N ALA A 100 12.10 1.88 -18.70
CA ALA A 100 10.67 2.18 -18.76
C ALA A 100 10.44 3.63 -18.37
N GLU A 101 9.52 4.29 -19.09
CA GLU A 101 9.04 5.61 -18.68
C GLU A 101 8.07 5.48 -17.50
N GLY A 102 8.17 6.38 -16.53
CA GLY A 102 7.28 6.45 -15.39
C GLY A 102 7.98 6.33 -14.03
N GLN A 103 7.18 6.36 -12.99
CA GLN A 103 7.66 6.24 -11.60
C GLN A 103 7.40 4.84 -11.08
N GLY A 104 8.39 4.26 -10.40
CA GLY A 104 8.22 3.00 -9.69
C GLY A 104 7.38 3.21 -8.44
N GLN A 105 6.26 2.50 -8.32
CA GLN A 105 5.36 2.57 -7.16
C GLN A 105 5.57 1.43 -6.17
N LYS A 106 6.15 0.31 -6.61
CA LYS A 106 6.40 -0.84 -5.73
C LYS A 106 7.45 -0.50 -4.68
N PRO A 107 7.18 -0.71 -3.38
CA PRO A 107 8.13 -0.41 -2.32
C PRO A 107 9.41 -1.25 -2.42
N VAL A 108 10.53 -0.68 -2.06
CA VAL A 108 11.81 -1.39 -1.90
C VAL A 108 12.11 -1.77 -0.45
N ALA A 109 11.47 -1.08 0.49
CA ALA A 109 11.57 -1.37 1.91
C ALA A 109 10.30 -0.95 2.65
N ALA A 110 10.04 -1.61 3.78
CA ALA A 110 8.98 -1.23 4.72
C ALA A 110 9.57 -1.12 6.13
N TYR A 111 9.14 -0.11 6.86
CA TYR A 111 9.54 0.16 8.23
C TYR A 111 8.35 -0.08 9.15
N PHE A 112 8.52 -0.95 10.14
CA PHE A 112 7.50 -1.29 11.10
C PHE A 112 7.89 -0.75 12.48
N GLY A 113 7.14 0.22 13.00
CA GLY A 113 7.27 0.66 14.39
C GLY A 113 6.72 -0.41 15.33
N MET A 114 7.57 -0.93 16.20
CA MET A 114 7.22 -1.97 17.16
C MET A 114 6.75 -1.36 18.47
N GLU A 115 5.94 -2.09 19.24
CA GLU A 115 5.40 -1.65 20.53
C GLU A 115 6.50 -1.28 21.54
N ASN A 116 7.65 -1.96 21.47
CA ASN A 116 8.82 -1.67 22.32
C ASN A 116 9.62 -0.43 21.91
N GLY A 117 9.18 0.29 20.85
CA GLY A 117 9.86 1.47 20.33
C GLY A 117 10.97 1.18 19.32
N GLU A 118 11.23 -0.08 19.00
CA GLU A 118 12.18 -0.46 17.96
C GLU A 118 11.54 -0.31 16.56
N VAL A 119 12.38 -0.31 15.53
CA VAL A 119 11.95 -0.29 14.14
C VAL A 119 12.47 -1.53 13.43
N GLU A 120 11.55 -2.41 13.00
CA GLU A 120 11.87 -3.51 12.11
C GLU A 120 11.88 -3.02 10.66
N VAL A 121 12.90 -3.39 9.88
CA VAL A 121 13.00 -3.03 8.46
C VAL A 121 12.95 -4.31 7.63
N ARG A 122 12.03 -4.36 6.66
CA ARG A 122 11.97 -5.44 5.66
C ARG A 122 12.31 -4.86 4.29
N VAL A 123 13.34 -5.42 3.68
CA VAL A 123 13.82 -5.00 2.36
C VAL A 123 13.38 -6.03 1.31
N ALA A 124 13.02 -5.56 0.12
CA ALA A 124 12.66 -6.43 -0.99
C ALA A 124 13.89 -7.25 -1.44
N LYS A 125 13.72 -8.57 -1.65
CA LYS A 125 14.80 -9.49 -2.06
C LYS A 125 15.55 -9.05 -3.31
N GLU A 126 14.89 -8.35 -4.22
CA GLU A 126 15.48 -7.83 -5.46
C GLU A 126 16.50 -6.69 -5.23
N VAL A 127 16.57 -6.17 -4.00
CA VAL A 127 17.44 -5.06 -3.59
C VAL A 127 18.64 -5.55 -2.80
N GLU A 128 18.62 -6.77 -2.28
CA GLU A 128 19.68 -7.37 -1.45
C GLU A 128 21.04 -7.57 -2.16
N GLY A 129 21.17 -7.20 -3.42
CA GLY A 129 22.45 -7.24 -4.16
C GLY A 129 22.86 -5.92 -4.79
N VAL A 130 22.06 -4.88 -4.64
CA VAL A 130 22.37 -3.55 -5.16
C VAL A 130 23.06 -2.76 -4.07
N ASN A 131 24.36 -2.56 -4.24
CA ASN A 131 25.14 -1.66 -3.40
C ASN A 131 24.55 -0.25 -3.55
N MET A 132 23.59 0.09 -2.74
CA MET A 132 23.06 1.44 -2.60
C MET A 132 24.19 2.24 -1.97
N GLY A 133 25.01 2.88 -2.79
CA GLY A 133 26.18 3.66 -2.39
C GLY A 133 25.82 4.84 -1.47
N GLY A 134 25.47 4.51 -0.28
CA GLY A 134 25.19 5.33 0.86
C GLY A 134 25.12 4.39 2.06
N SER A 135 26.11 4.48 2.94
CA SER A 135 26.08 3.86 4.25
C SER A 135 24.81 4.32 4.95
N VAL A 136 23.77 3.47 4.96
CA VAL A 136 22.64 3.66 5.86
C VAL A 136 23.14 3.17 7.21
N SER A 137 23.85 4.03 7.92
CA SER A 137 24.03 3.85 9.36
C SER A 137 22.64 3.78 9.96
N PRO A 138 22.36 2.84 10.88
CA PRO A 138 21.10 2.86 11.62
C PRO A 138 21.03 4.25 12.29
N LEU A 139 20.05 5.05 11.89
CA LEU A 139 19.70 6.27 12.57
C LEU A 139 19.22 5.88 13.97
N THR A 140 20.14 5.82 14.92
CA THR A 140 19.79 5.86 16.32
C THR A 140 19.13 7.22 16.54
N PRO A 141 17.84 7.32 16.87
CA PRO A 141 17.24 8.59 17.21
C PRO A 141 17.91 9.08 18.48
N SER A 142 18.74 10.10 18.37
CA SER A 142 19.21 10.85 19.53
C SER A 142 18.01 11.58 20.10
N ILE A 143 17.37 10.98 21.11
CA ILE A 143 16.37 11.66 21.92
C ILE A 143 17.09 12.78 22.64
N PRO A 144 16.78 14.07 22.42
CA PRO A 144 17.38 15.13 23.20
C PRO A 144 16.94 14.97 24.66
N ASN A 145 17.92 14.76 25.52
CA ASN A 145 17.74 14.60 26.95
C ASN A 145 17.06 15.88 27.51
N ARG A 146 15.76 15.80 27.77
CA ARG A 146 15.02 16.86 28.45
C ARG A 146 15.44 16.86 29.91
N GLN A 147 16.48 17.63 30.24
CA GLN A 147 16.78 17.91 31.60
C GLN A 147 15.58 18.61 32.25
N SER A 148 14.99 17.90 33.19
CA SER A 148 13.97 18.43 34.08
C SER A 148 14.61 19.50 34.98
N SER A 149 14.45 20.78 34.66
CA SER A 149 14.68 21.88 35.60
C SER A 149 13.50 21.88 36.58
N LEU A 150 13.70 21.25 37.72
CA LEU A 150 12.92 21.46 38.92
C LEU A 150 13.09 22.90 39.35
N VAL A 151 12.11 23.75 39.07
CA VAL A 151 12.00 25.06 39.76
C VAL A 151 11.30 24.80 41.10
N LYS A 152 12.06 24.93 42.19
CA LYS A 152 11.52 25.09 43.53
C LYS A 152 10.89 26.47 43.65
N ARG A 153 9.64 26.55 44.02
CA ARG A 153 9.02 27.55 44.87
C ARG A 153 7.91 26.94 45.70
#